data_ee81e813973d1e15b7c77fb96e4e248c
#
_entry.id   ee81e813973d1e15b7c77fb96e4e248c
#
_cell.length_a   1.000
_cell.length_b   1.000
_cell.length_c   1.000
_cell.angle_alpha   90.00
_cell.angle_beta   90.00
_cell.angle_gamma   90.00
#
_symmetry.space_group_name_H-M   'P 1'
#
loop_
_entity.id
_entity.type
_entity.pdbx_description
1 polymer ?
#
loop_
_entity_poly.entity_id
_entity_poly.type
_entity_poly.pdbx_seq_one_letter_code
_entity_poly.pdbx_strand_id
1 'polypeptide(L)'
;FEIYNKDMLSSDKKYTLNNIPAAYAVMLQNMETITRVYYGDLYTDNGHYMETKSPYYDTIVNLMKSRIKYVSGGQAQRSYWLPTDGKMDNSDVELYRTNEVYTSVRYGKDIMTADDTEGSKYSRTSGQVTLVANNPKLTLDQSAKLNVEMGKIHANQKYRALIVGTADGIKNFTSDADAIAAGYVKETDSNGVLTFGANDIKGYETFDMSGFVAVWVPVGASDDQDIRVAPSTEAKK
;
A
#
# COMPACT_ATOMS: atom_id res chain seq x y z
N PHE A 1 16.50 13.83 -8.84
CA PHE A 1 17.31 12.80 -9.53
C PHE A 1 18.76 12.82 -9.07
N GLU A 2 19.43 13.99 -9.08
CA GLU A 2 20.81 14.12 -8.58
C GLU A 2 20.94 13.81 -7.08
N ILE A 3 19.97 14.20 -6.28
CA ILE A 3 19.92 13.92 -4.84
C ILE A 3 19.75 12.41 -4.61
N TYR A 4 18.87 11.78 -5.37
CA TYR A 4 18.66 10.33 -5.34
C TYR A 4 19.94 9.55 -5.67
N ASN A 5 20.63 9.92 -6.76
CA ASN A 5 21.87 9.26 -7.14
C ASN A 5 23.00 9.46 -6.12
N LYS A 6 23.09 10.63 -5.51
CA LYS A 6 24.08 10.91 -4.45
C LYS A 6 23.81 10.08 -3.20
N ASP A 7 22.55 9.91 -2.83
CA ASP A 7 22.16 9.17 -1.64
C ASP A 7 22.32 7.66 -1.84
N MET A 8 22.02 7.15 -3.04
CA MET A 8 22.26 5.76 -3.41
C MET A 8 23.73 5.35 -3.35
N LEU A 9 24.65 6.29 -3.65
CA LEU A 9 26.09 6.07 -3.64
C LEU A 9 26.75 6.38 -2.30
N SER A 10 26.02 6.99 -1.37
CA SER A 10 26.52 7.37 -0.05
C SER A 10 26.40 6.21 0.93
N SER A 11 27.47 5.92 1.67
CA SER A 11 27.44 5.04 2.82
C SER A 11 26.68 5.65 4.02
N ASP A 12 26.47 6.96 4.01
CA ASP A 12 25.75 7.74 5.02
C ASP A 12 24.42 8.24 4.41
N LYS A 13 23.45 7.36 4.35
CA LYS A 13 22.12 7.67 3.82
C LYS A 13 21.37 8.59 4.78
N LYS A 14 21.43 9.90 4.53
CA LYS A 14 20.76 10.93 5.34
C LYS A 14 19.27 11.07 5.02
N TYR A 15 18.85 10.61 3.85
CA TYR A 15 17.49 10.75 3.37
C TYR A 15 16.90 9.38 3.06
N THR A 16 15.65 9.18 3.43
CA THR A 16 14.88 7.97 3.08
C THR A 16 14.39 8.05 1.63
N LEU A 17 15.29 8.39 0.71
CA LEU A 17 14.94 8.65 -0.70
C LEU A 17 14.51 7.38 -1.44
N ASN A 18 14.82 6.21 -0.89
CA ASN A 18 14.55 4.95 -1.55
C ASN A 18 13.18 4.35 -1.21
N ASN A 19 12.24 5.16 -0.74
CA ASN A 19 10.86 4.69 -0.56
C ASN A 19 9.95 5.13 -1.73
N ILE A 20 10.49 5.08 -2.95
CA ILE A 20 9.76 5.34 -4.20
C ILE A 20 8.49 4.48 -4.30
N PRO A 21 8.51 3.18 -4.00
CA PRO A 21 7.31 2.36 -4.00
C PRO A 21 6.22 2.87 -3.04
N ALA A 22 6.58 3.38 -1.87
CA ALA A 22 5.61 3.97 -0.95
C ALA A 22 4.98 5.25 -1.50
N ALA A 23 5.78 6.10 -2.14
CA ALA A 23 5.27 7.30 -2.81
C ALA A 23 4.26 6.94 -3.90
N TYR A 24 4.56 5.93 -4.73
CA TYR A 24 3.62 5.45 -5.74
C TYR A 24 2.38 4.78 -5.13
N ALA A 25 2.51 4.03 -4.03
CA ALA A 25 1.38 3.43 -3.33
C ALA A 25 0.39 4.50 -2.84
N VAL A 26 0.89 5.59 -2.27
CA VAL A 26 0.06 6.73 -1.83
C VAL A 26 -0.52 7.50 -3.02
N MET A 27 0.32 7.83 -4.01
CA MET A 27 -0.07 8.65 -5.16
C MET A 27 -1.11 7.94 -6.03
N LEU A 28 -0.90 6.65 -6.36
CA LEU A 28 -1.80 5.89 -7.22
C LEU A 28 -3.15 5.56 -6.55
N GLN A 29 -3.24 5.67 -5.22
CA GLN A 29 -4.47 5.50 -4.48
C GLN A 29 -5.25 6.81 -4.30
N ASN A 30 -4.62 7.97 -4.44
CA ASN A 30 -5.24 9.26 -4.15
C ASN A 30 -6.46 9.53 -5.04
N MET A 31 -7.54 10.05 -4.42
CA MET A 31 -8.82 10.30 -5.07
C MET A 31 -8.78 11.52 -5.99
N GLU A 32 -8.05 12.55 -5.60
CA GLU A 32 -8.16 13.88 -6.21
C GLU A 32 -7.04 14.19 -7.22
N THR A 33 -6.07 13.27 -7.39
CA THR A 33 -4.93 13.52 -8.27
C THR A 33 -5.02 12.80 -9.59
N ILE A 34 -4.63 13.47 -10.66
CA ILE A 34 -4.27 12.85 -11.94
C ILE A 34 -2.84 12.35 -11.79
N THR A 35 -2.71 11.07 -11.53
CA THR A 35 -1.40 10.45 -11.28
C THR A 35 -0.61 10.28 -12.57
N ARG A 36 0.68 10.58 -12.50
CA ARG A 36 1.64 10.30 -13.59
C ARG A 36 2.73 9.40 -13.04
N VAL A 37 3.03 8.34 -13.77
CA VAL A 37 4.17 7.48 -13.50
C VAL A 37 5.35 8.00 -14.29
N TYR A 38 6.46 8.24 -13.60
CA TYR A 38 7.67 8.71 -14.24
C TYR A 38 8.41 7.54 -14.89
N TYR A 39 8.79 7.71 -16.14
CA TYR A 39 9.49 6.70 -16.92
C TYR A 39 10.78 6.20 -16.25
N GLY A 40 11.59 7.12 -15.69
CA GLY A 40 12.84 6.79 -15.03
C GLY A 40 12.71 5.98 -13.74
N ASP A 41 11.50 5.87 -13.17
CA ASP A 41 11.23 4.97 -12.05
C ASP A 41 10.85 3.55 -12.51
N LEU A 42 10.47 3.40 -13.79
CA LEU A 42 10.18 2.09 -14.39
C LEU A 42 11.41 1.46 -15.04
N TYR A 43 12.25 2.27 -15.68
CA TYR A 43 13.38 1.78 -16.43
C TYR A 43 14.66 2.55 -16.10
N THR A 44 15.77 1.83 -16.01
CA THR A 44 17.09 2.44 -15.93
C THR A 44 17.60 2.69 -17.34
N ASP A 45 18.15 3.90 -17.57
CA ASP A 45 18.76 4.23 -18.86
C ASP A 45 20.24 3.83 -18.83
N ASN A 46 20.53 2.72 -19.50
CA ASN A 46 21.90 2.25 -19.76
C ASN A 46 22.31 2.50 -21.21
N GLY A 47 21.76 3.55 -21.84
CA GLY A 47 21.98 3.85 -23.24
C GLY A 47 21.02 3.16 -24.20
N HIS A 48 20.09 2.35 -23.68
CA HIS A 48 19.06 1.64 -24.44
C HIS A 48 17.68 1.92 -23.86
N TYR A 49 16.80 2.42 -24.70
CA TYR A 49 15.46 2.85 -24.29
C TYR A 49 14.56 1.65 -23.87
N MET A 50 14.06 1.66 -22.66
CA MET A 50 13.14 0.65 -22.10
C MET A 50 13.65 -0.80 -22.05
N GLU A 51 14.94 -1.03 -22.09
CA GLU A 51 15.48 -2.40 -22.07
C GLU A 51 15.70 -2.94 -20.66
N THR A 52 16.09 -2.07 -19.72
CA THR A 52 16.41 -2.50 -18.37
C THR A 52 15.37 -2.00 -17.38
N LYS A 53 14.64 -2.92 -16.76
CA LYS A 53 13.69 -2.59 -15.69
C LYS A 53 14.42 -2.04 -14.46
N SER A 54 13.83 -1.03 -13.84
CA SER A 54 14.28 -0.56 -12.52
C SER A 54 13.93 -1.59 -11.44
N PRO A 55 14.53 -1.50 -10.25
CA PRO A 55 14.13 -2.31 -9.09
C PRO A 55 12.66 -2.12 -8.69
N TYR A 56 12.06 -1.00 -9.05
CA TYR A 56 10.69 -0.62 -8.68
C TYR A 56 9.64 -1.04 -9.70
N TYR A 57 10.08 -1.50 -10.89
CA TYR A 57 9.20 -1.75 -12.04
C TYR A 57 8.00 -2.63 -11.68
N ASP A 58 8.25 -3.81 -11.14
CA ASP A 58 7.18 -4.78 -10.88
C ASP A 58 6.21 -4.26 -9.81
N THR A 59 6.71 -3.56 -8.80
CA THR A 59 5.89 -2.94 -7.76
C THR A 59 5.03 -1.81 -8.32
N ILE A 60 5.61 -0.91 -9.10
CA ILE A 60 4.86 0.21 -9.70
C ILE A 60 3.79 -0.32 -10.67
N VAL A 61 4.13 -1.29 -11.51
CA VAL A 61 3.17 -1.90 -12.44
C VAL A 61 2.03 -2.61 -11.70
N ASN A 62 2.34 -3.31 -10.60
CA ASN A 62 1.31 -3.94 -9.77
C ASN A 62 0.36 -2.90 -9.14
N LEU A 63 0.91 -1.78 -8.65
CA LEU A 63 0.13 -0.66 -8.13
C LEU A 63 -0.72 0.03 -9.22
N MET A 64 -0.20 0.17 -10.45
CA MET A 64 -0.98 0.70 -11.58
C MET A 64 -2.17 -0.19 -11.92
N LYS A 65 -1.97 -1.51 -11.95
CA LYS A 65 -3.06 -2.49 -12.15
C LYS A 65 -4.07 -2.42 -11.00
N SER A 66 -3.60 -2.27 -9.77
CA SER A 66 -4.45 -2.11 -8.60
C SER A 66 -5.35 -0.88 -8.70
N ARG A 67 -4.84 0.25 -9.20
CA ARG A 67 -5.64 1.46 -9.43
C ARG A 67 -6.84 1.20 -10.33
N ILE A 68 -6.69 0.37 -11.34
CA ILE A 68 -7.76 0.01 -12.27
C ILE A 68 -8.76 -0.95 -11.61
N LYS A 69 -8.25 -1.88 -10.81
CA LYS A 69 -9.03 -3.02 -10.30
C LYS A 69 -9.73 -2.73 -8.98
N TYR A 70 -9.11 -1.90 -8.11
CA TYR A 70 -9.55 -1.74 -6.71
C TYR A 70 -9.79 -0.31 -6.26
N VAL A 71 -9.06 0.68 -6.81
CA VAL A 71 -9.02 2.03 -6.23
C VAL A 71 -10.22 2.85 -6.65
N SER A 72 -11.22 2.94 -5.78
CA SER A 72 -12.43 3.76 -5.99
C SER A 72 -13.14 4.11 -4.69
N GLY A 73 -14.19 4.89 -4.79
CA GLY A 73 -14.98 5.36 -3.65
C GLY A 73 -14.35 6.50 -2.90
N GLY A 74 -14.90 6.84 -1.76
CA GLY A 74 -14.36 7.84 -0.85
C GLY A 74 -12.98 7.47 -0.32
N GLN A 75 -12.30 8.45 0.25
CA GLN A 75 -10.95 8.27 0.81
C GLN A 75 -10.88 8.75 2.25
N ALA A 76 -10.23 7.98 3.12
CA ALA A 76 -9.80 8.41 4.43
C ALA A 76 -8.28 8.30 4.53
N GLN A 77 -7.64 9.33 5.10
CA GLN A 77 -6.22 9.38 5.34
C GLN A 77 -5.96 9.72 6.81
N ARG A 78 -5.10 8.96 7.46
CA ARG A 78 -4.79 9.17 8.88
C ARG A 78 -3.34 8.79 9.16
N SER A 79 -2.74 9.48 10.13
CA SER A 79 -1.45 9.12 10.72
C SER A 79 -1.65 8.61 12.14
N TYR A 80 -0.91 7.58 12.50
CA TYR A 80 -0.96 6.94 13.81
C TYR A 80 0.43 6.87 14.41
N TRP A 81 0.57 7.32 15.65
CA TRP A 81 1.76 7.12 16.46
C TRP A 81 1.58 5.84 17.26
N LEU A 82 2.36 4.82 16.92
CA LEU A 82 2.20 3.51 17.52
C LEU A 82 3.26 3.28 18.62
N PRO A 83 2.92 2.53 19.68
CA PRO A 83 3.90 2.18 20.71
C PRO A 83 5.03 1.33 20.10
N THR A 84 6.27 1.62 20.50
CA THR A 84 7.48 0.92 20.06
C THR A 84 7.99 -0.01 21.15
N ASP A 85 8.86 -0.94 20.78
CA ASP A 85 9.50 -1.87 21.72
C ASP A 85 10.66 -1.23 22.52
N GLY A 86 10.84 0.08 22.42
CA GLY A 86 11.89 0.85 23.10
C GLY A 86 13.29 0.69 22.51
N LYS A 87 13.45 -0.09 21.43
CA LYS A 87 14.74 -0.28 20.75
C LYS A 87 14.97 0.71 19.60
N MET A 88 13.95 1.48 19.29
CA MET A 88 14.06 2.55 18.32
C MET A 88 14.99 3.63 18.87
N ASP A 89 16.10 3.86 18.19
CA ASP A 89 16.98 4.98 18.53
C ASP A 89 16.32 6.30 18.06
N ASN A 90 15.77 7.01 19.04
CA ASN A 90 15.17 8.33 18.81
C ASN A 90 16.22 9.44 18.83
N SER A 91 17.51 9.14 19.04
CA SER A 91 18.58 10.14 19.06
C SER A 91 18.90 10.70 17.68
N ASP A 92 18.59 9.95 16.61
CA ASP A 92 18.60 10.40 15.22
C ASP A 92 17.24 11.00 14.82
N VAL A 93 16.69 11.90 15.64
CA VAL A 93 15.43 12.58 15.35
C VAL A 93 15.60 13.55 14.18
N GLU A 94 15.94 13.05 13.03
CA GLU A 94 15.54 13.69 11.80
C GLU A 94 14.04 13.42 11.58
N LEU A 95 13.35 14.37 11.03
CA LEU A 95 11.90 14.46 10.82
C LEU A 95 11.22 13.19 10.24
N TYR A 96 11.95 12.18 9.83
CA TYR A 96 11.48 11.03 9.06
C TYR A 96 11.56 9.71 9.81
N ARG A 97 12.24 9.65 10.97
CA ARG A 97 12.48 8.40 11.71
C ARG A 97 11.61 8.33 12.94
N THR A 98 10.32 8.31 12.70
CA THR A 98 9.32 8.28 13.77
C THR A 98 8.68 6.91 13.86
N ASN A 99 7.86 6.70 14.90
CA ASN A 99 6.95 5.57 15.02
C ASN A 99 5.59 5.86 14.37
N GLU A 100 5.55 6.84 13.50
CA GLU A 100 4.35 7.21 12.77
C GLU A 100 4.10 6.25 11.60
N VAL A 101 2.87 5.78 11.48
CA VAL A 101 2.38 5.00 10.35
C VAL A 101 1.24 5.78 9.69
N TYR A 102 1.45 6.15 8.45
CA TYR A 102 0.42 6.74 7.61
C TYR A 102 -0.45 5.66 7.00
N THR A 103 -1.75 5.90 6.99
CA THR A 103 -2.73 5.03 6.35
C THR A 103 -3.56 5.82 5.35
N SER A 104 -3.87 5.18 4.23
CA SER A 104 -4.85 5.67 3.28
C SER A 104 -5.79 4.54 2.89
N VAL A 105 -7.09 4.80 3.00
CA VAL A 105 -8.16 3.86 2.70
C VAL A 105 -8.98 4.39 1.53
N ARG A 106 -9.29 3.52 0.57
CA ARG A 106 -10.35 3.72 -0.43
C ARG A 106 -11.45 2.71 -0.14
N TYR A 107 -12.67 3.21 0.02
CA TYR A 107 -13.79 2.39 0.50
C TYR A 107 -14.38 1.44 -0.54
N GLY A 108 -14.02 1.58 -1.80
CA GLY A 108 -14.52 0.74 -2.88
C GLY A 108 -15.61 1.40 -3.73
N LYS A 109 -15.95 0.75 -4.82
CA LYS A 109 -16.88 1.28 -5.82
C LYS A 109 -18.24 1.61 -5.19
N ASP A 110 -18.68 2.85 -5.42
CA ASP A 110 -19.97 3.39 -4.96
C ASP A 110 -20.12 3.50 -3.42
N ILE A 111 -19.02 3.41 -2.68
CA ILE A 111 -18.93 3.61 -1.22
C ILE A 111 -18.18 4.91 -0.96
N MET A 112 -18.79 5.86 -0.28
CA MET A 112 -18.19 7.18 -0.02
C MET A 112 -17.66 7.32 1.40
N THR A 113 -18.23 6.61 2.35
CA THR A 113 -17.87 6.66 3.77
C THR A 113 -17.81 5.27 4.40
N ALA A 114 -17.18 5.16 5.55
CA ALA A 114 -17.12 3.91 6.32
C ALA A 114 -18.50 3.43 6.82
N ASP A 115 -19.46 4.34 6.90
CA ASP A 115 -20.82 4.05 7.39
C ASP A 115 -21.76 3.52 6.32
N ASP A 116 -21.39 3.59 5.04
CA ASP A 116 -22.21 3.12 3.94
C ASP A 116 -22.41 1.60 4.05
N THR A 117 -23.67 1.16 3.93
CA THR A 117 -24.07 -0.26 4.03
C THR A 117 -24.61 -0.82 2.72
N GLU A 118 -24.87 0.05 1.75
CA GLU A 118 -25.37 -0.31 0.43
C GLU A 118 -24.35 0.10 -0.64
N GLY A 119 -24.23 -0.68 -1.68
CA GLY A 119 -23.31 -0.44 -2.77
C GLY A 119 -23.66 -1.20 -4.04
N SER A 120 -22.74 -1.24 -4.97
CA SER A 120 -22.87 -2.01 -6.21
C SER A 120 -22.24 -3.40 -6.10
N LYS A 121 -22.33 -4.18 -7.16
CA LYS A 121 -21.71 -5.51 -7.23
C LYS A 121 -20.17 -5.49 -7.02
N TYR A 122 -19.52 -4.35 -7.27
CA TYR A 122 -18.07 -4.20 -7.12
C TYR A 122 -17.65 -3.61 -5.77
N SER A 123 -18.58 -3.19 -4.92
CA SER A 123 -18.24 -2.54 -3.65
C SER A 123 -17.37 -3.44 -2.78
N ARG A 124 -17.73 -4.70 -2.63
CA ARG A 124 -16.98 -5.67 -1.82
C ARG A 124 -15.70 -6.20 -2.50
N THR A 125 -15.61 -6.15 -3.81
CA THR A 125 -14.43 -6.62 -4.56
C THR A 125 -13.50 -5.49 -4.96
N SER A 126 -13.74 -4.27 -4.49
CA SER A 126 -12.89 -3.10 -4.64
C SER A 126 -12.64 -2.42 -3.30
N GLY A 127 -11.87 -1.38 -3.29
CA GLY A 127 -11.32 -0.77 -2.08
C GLY A 127 -9.87 -1.20 -1.86
N GLN A 128 -9.13 -0.38 -1.15
CA GLN A 128 -7.71 -0.61 -0.93
C GLN A 128 -7.27 0.10 0.35
N VAL A 129 -6.41 -0.53 1.12
CA VAL A 129 -5.68 0.14 2.20
C VAL A 129 -4.20 0.16 1.89
N THR A 130 -3.59 1.33 2.09
CA THR A 130 -2.15 1.53 2.00
C THR A 130 -1.62 1.93 3.37
N LEU A 131 -0.54 1.29 3.78
CA LEU A 131 0.21 1.57 5.02
C LEU A 131 1.62 1.99 4.62
N VAL A 132 2.11 3.09 5.17
CA VAL A 132 3.46 3.60 4.92
C VAL A 132 4.09 4.09 6.22
N ALA A 133 5.36 3.77 6.42
CA ALA A 133 6.21 4.39 7.43
C ALA A 133 7.59 4.67 6.85
N ASN A 134 8.17 5.82 7.18
CA ASN A 134 9.46 6.24 6.63
C ASN A 134 10.67 5.81 7.48
N ASN A 135 10.45 5.17 8.61
CA ASN A 135 11.52 4.75 9.49
C ASN A 135 11.97 3.32 9.18
N PRO A 136 13.18 3.11 8.62
CA PRO A 136 13.70 1.77 8.34
C PRO A 136 14.03 0.97 9.60
N LYS A 137 14.12 1.63 10.76
CA LYS A 137 14.35 0.99 12.06
C LYS A 137 13.05 0.84 12.87
N LEU A 138 11.88 1.08 12.28
CA LEU A 138 10.60 0.97 12.98
C LEU A 138 10.41 -0.44 13.51
N THR A 139 10.26 -0.54 14.83
CA THR A 139 9.92 -1.78 15.53
C THR A 139 8.84 -1.47 16.55
N LEU A 140 7.67 -2.06 16.38
CA LEU A 140 6.52 -1.83 17.24
C LEU A 140 6.55 -2.75 18.46
N ASP A 141 5.97 -2.28 19.57
CA ASP A 141 5.67 -3.12 20.72
C ASP A 141 4.68 -4.22 20.33
N GLN A 142 4.79 -5.40 20.97
CA GLN A 142 3.91 -6.54 20.66
C GLN A 142 2.43 -6.27 20.98
N SER A 143 2.15 -5.32 21.87
CA SER A 143 0.77 -4.87 22.16
C SER A 143 0.24 -3.86 21.12
N ALA A 144 1.08 -3.32 20.24
CA ALA A 144 0.69 -2.34 19.26
C ALA A 144 -0.38 -2.89 18.31
N LYS A 145 -1.44 -2.13 18.14
CA LYS A 145 -2.53 -2.44 17.18
C LYS A 145 -2.88 -1.20 16.38
N LEU A 146 -2.85 -1.35 15.08
CA LEU A 146 -3.35 -0.36 14.14
C LEU A 146 -4.67 -0.89 13.57
N ASN A 147 -5.76 -0.21 13.92
CA ASN A 147 -7.09 -0.53 13.42
C ASN A 147 -7.41 0.39 12.24
N VAL A 148 -7.66 -0.21 11.08
CA VAL A 148 -7.98 0.51 9.84
C VAL A 148 -9.39 0.17 9.43
N GLU A 149 -10.23 1.20 9.37
CA GLU A 149 -11.64 1.09 9.07
C GLU A 149 -11.86 1.05 7.56
N MET A 150 -12.21 -0.13 7.03
CA MET A 150 -12.56 -0.33 5.61
C MET A 150 -14.03 -0.03 5.31
N GLY A 151 -14.83 0.12 6.35
CA GLY A 151 -16.26 0.41 6.28
C GLY A 151 -17.16 -0.81 6.41
N LYS A 152 -18.41 -0.57 6.81
CA LYS A 152 -19.41 -1.60 7.15
C LYS A 152 -19.72 -2.55 6.01
N ILE A 153 -19.65 -2.07 4.77
CA ILE A 153 -19.86 -2.90 3.58
C ILE A 153 -18.84 -4.05 3.49
N HIS A 154 -17.67 -3.87 4.08
CA HIS A 154 -16.57 -4.84 4.11
C HIS A 154 -16.53 -5.71 5.36
N ALA A 155 -17.61 -5.78 6.13
CA ALA A 155 -17.69 -6.64 7.32
C ALA A 155 -17.41 -8.11 6.98
N ASN A 156 -16.61 -8.79 7.83
CA ASN A 156 -16.23 -10.20 7.71
C ASN A 156 -15.72 -10.55 6.29
N GLN A 157 -14.78 -9.76 5.80
CA GLN A 157 -14.24 -9.90 4.46
C GLN A 157 -12.73 -10.12 4.48
N LYS A 158 -12.25 -11.06 3.66
CA LYS A 158 -10.83 -11.32 3.50
C LYS A 158 -10.17 -10.27 2.61
N TYR A 159 -9.02 -9.83 3.07
CA TYR A 159 -8.08 -8.98 2.37
C TYR A 159 -6.76 -9.70 2.22
N ARG A 160 -6.11 -9.52 1.09
CA ARG A 160 -4.76 -10.02 0.85
C ARG A 160 -3.78 -8.88 0.61
N ALA A 161 -2.51 -9.11 0.86
CA ALA A 161 -1.50 -8.17 0.42
C ALA A 161 -1.43 -8.13 -1.12
N LEU A 162 -1.34 -6.94 -1.67
CA LEU A 162 -0.92 -6.68 -3.05
C LEU A 162 0.58 -6.53 -3.11
N ILE A 163 1.12 -5.73 -2.19
CA ILE A 163 2.55 -5.58 -1.92
C ILE A 163 2.78 -5.55 -0.42
N VAL A 164 3.94 -6.00 0.03
CA VAL A 164 4.37 -5.89 1.43
C VAL A 164 5.88 -5.79 1.52
N GLY A 165 6.37 -4.80 2.27
CA GLY A 165 7.78 -4.65 2.60
C GLY A 165 8.24 -5.72 3.59
N THR A 166 9.37 -6.35 3.29
CA THR A 166 10.01 -7.38 4.09
C THR A 166 11.52 -7.13 4.21
N ALA A 167 12.22 -7.93 5.00
CA ALA A 167 13.68 -7.86 5.09
C ALA A 167 14.40 -8.15 3.76
N ASP A 168 13.74 -8.86 2.86
CA ASP A 168 14.28 -9.22 1.54
C ASP A 168 13.83 -8.26 0.42
N GLY A 169 13.23 -7.13 0.77
CA GLY A 169 12.64 -6.18 -0.16
C GLY A 169 11.10 -6.29 -0.25
N ILE A 170 10.54 -5.72 -1.30
CA ILE A 170 9.08 -5.69 -1.49
C ILE A 170 8.61 -6.96 -2.18
N LYS A 171 7.74 -7.70 -1.51
CA LYS A 171 7.02 -8.82 -2.11
C LYS A 171 5.80 -8.31 -2.87
N ASN A 172 5.64 -8.78 -4.10
CA ASN A 172 4.53 -8.48 -4.98
C ASN A 172 3.65 -9.72 -5.15
N PHE A 173 2.34 -9.58 -4.97
CA PHE A 173 1.36 -10.63 -5.19
C PHE A 173 0.39 -10.21 -6.28
N THR A 174 0.33 -10.96 -7.36
CA THR A 174 -0.53 -10.69 -8.51
C THR A 174 -1.84 -11.47 -8.48
N SER A 175 -1.94 -12.50 -7.63
CA SER A 175 -3.14 -13.30 -7.44
C SER A 175 -3.52 -13.45 -5.97
N ASP A 176 -4.79 -13.77 -5.71
CA ASP A 176 -5.28 -14.09 -4.38
C ASP A 176 -4.62 -15.37 -3.85
N ALA A 177 -4.49 -16.39 -4.71
CA ALA A 177 -3.94 -17.68 -4.34
C ALA A 177 -2.50 -17.58 -3.83
N ASP A 178 -1.65 -16.80 -4.49
CA ASP A 178 -0.24 -16.63 -4.10
C ASP A 178 -0.11 -15.92 -2.75
N ALA A 179 -0.89 -14.85 -2.53
CA ALA A 179 -0.85 -14.13 -1.27
C ALA A 179 -1.38 -14.96 -0.10
N ILE A 180 -2.46 -15.73 -0.31
CA ILE A 180 -3.04 -16.61 0.70
C ILE A 180 -2.06 -17.76 1.03
N ALA A 181 -1.48 -18.40 0.02
CA ALA A 181 -0.51 -19.47 0.22
C ALA A 181 0.74 -18.99 0.97
N ALA A 182 1.15 -17.74 0.75
CA ALA A 182 2.26 -17.09 1.46
C ALA A 182 1.88 -16.59 2.86
N GLY A 183 0.61 -16.71 3.30
CA GLY A 183 0.14 -16.27 4.62
C GLY A 183 -0.15 -14.77 4.72
N TYR A 184 -0.14 -14.03 3.61
CA TYR A 184 -0.44 -12.59 3.60
C TYR A 184 -1.94 -12.33 3.37
N VAL A 185 -2.75 -12.81 4.30
CA VAL A 185 -4.20 -12.63 4.31
C VAL A 185 -4.66 -12.15 5.68
N LYS A 186 -5.65 -11.27 5.71
CA LYS A 186 -6.32 -10.78 6.92
C LYS A 186 -7.83 -10.74 6.68
N GLU A 187 -8.57 -10.67 7.75
CA GLU A 187 -10.03 -10.56 7.67
C GLU A 187 -10.48 -9.36 8.50
N THR A 188 -11.42 -8.60 7.97
CA THR A 188 -12.09 -7.53 8.73
C THR A 188 -13.03 -8.13 9.76
N ASP A 189 -13.21 -7.41 10.86
CA ASP A 189 -14.23 -7.78 11.84
C ASP A 189 -15.66 -7.48 11.34
N SER A 190 -16.65 -7.68 12.22
CA SER A 190 -18.07 -7.41 11.93
C SER A 190 -18.39 -5.93 11.66
N ASN A 191 -17.46 -5.02 11.93
CA ASN A 191 -17.59 -3.59 11.65
C ASN A 191 -16.78 -3.17 10.42
N GLY A 192 -16.11 -4.10 9.75
CA GLY A 192 -15.27 -3.81 8.59
C GLY A 192 -13.90 -3.23 8.94
N VAL A 193 -13.35 -3.58 10.12
CA VAL A 193 -12.04 -3.09 10.58
C VAL A 193 -10.97 -4.14 10.34
N LEU A 194 -9.88 -3.76 9.65
CA LEU A 194 -8.64 -4.53 9.58
C LEU A 194 -7.72 -4.16 10.73
N THR A 195 -7.16 -5.15 11.40
CA THR A 195 -6.18 -4.95 12.48
C THR A 195 -4.80 -5.42 12.06
N PHE A 196 -3.80 -4.52 12.22
CA PHE A 196 -2.39 -4.79 11.99
C PHE A 196 -1.62 -4.70 13.30
N GLY A 197 -0.77 -5.66 13.57
CA GLY A 197 0.08 -5.69 14.76
C GLY A 197 1.57 -5.50 14.44
N ALA A 198 2.42 -5.68 15.45
CA ALA A 198 3.86 -5.52 15.35
C ALA A 198 4.52 -6.44 14.30
N ASN A 199 3.94 -7.62 14.05
CA ASN A 199 4.45 -8.53 13.04
C ASN A 199 4.05 -8.15 11.60
N ASP A 200 3.07 -7.25 11.45
CA ASP A 200 2.58 -6.80 10.15
C ASP A 200 3.26 -5.52 9.67
N ILE A 201 3.79 -4.74 10.62
CA ILE A 201 4.37 -3.41 10.36
C ILE A 201 5.75 -3.37 10.96
N LYS A 202 6.76 -3.36 10.11
CA LYS A 202 8.16 -3.28 10.51
C LYS A 202 8.96 -2.53 9.47
N GLY A 203 9.84 -1.62 9.92
CA GLY A 203 10.77 -0.91 9.05
C GLY A 203 11.90 -1.81 8.58
N TYR A 204 12.33 -1.60 7.36
CA TYR A 204 13.47 -2.27 6.75
C TYR A 204 14.26 -1.29 5.89
N GLU A 205 15.54 -1.58 5.75
CA GLU A 205 16.40 -0.96 4.75
C GLU A 205 16.83 -2.03 3.76
N THR A 206 16.33 -1.93 2.54
CA THR A 206 16.60 -2.86 1.46
C THR A 206 17.00 -2.09 0.20
N PHE A 207 17.30 -2.80 -0.87
CA PHE A 207 17.68 -2.18 -2.13
C PHE A 207 16.55 -1.34 -2.76
N ASP A 208 15.32 -1.77 -2.56
CA ASP A 208 14.12 -1.18 -3.18
C ASP A 208 13.24 -0.38 -2.20
N MET A 209 13.56 -0.37 -0.90
CA MET A 209 12.75 0.28 0.11
C MET A 209 13.58 0.71 1.33
N SER A 210 13.33 1.93 1.83
CA SER A 210 13.74 2.36 3.16
C SER A 210 12.51 2.79 3.96
N GLY A 211 12.20 2.07 5.05
CA GLY A 211 10.98 2.22 5.81
C GLY A 211 10.05 1.03 5.68
N PHE A 212 8.77 1.27 5.51
CA PHE A 212 7.74 0.25 5.35
C PHE A 212 6.69 0.68 4.34
N VAL A 213 6.23 -0.26 3.53
CA VAL A 213 5.05 -0.11 2.67
C VAL A 213 4.28 -1.41 2.61
N ALA A 214 2.97 -1.33 2.71
CA ALA A 214 2.08 -2.44 2.41
C ALA A 214 0.79 -1.91 1.78
N VAL A 215 0.26 -2.67 0.83
CA VAL A 215 -1.02 -2.41 0.20
C VAL A 215 -1.85 -3.68 0.27
N TRP A 216 -3.09 -3.54 0.74
CA TRP A 216 -4.02 -4.64 0.92
C TRP A 216 -5.28 -4.39 0.13
N VAL A 217 -5.78 -5.44 -0.52
CA VAL A 217 -6.96 -5.41 -1.40
C VAL A 217 -7.89 -6.56 -1.06
N PRO A 218 -9.21 -6.42 -1.31
CA PRO A 218 -10.16 -7.47 -1.05
C PRO A 218 -9.91 -8.71 -1.91
N VAL A 219 -10.15 -9.88 -1.34
CA VAL A 219 -10.13 -11.17 -2.02
C VAL A 219 -11.42 -11.36 -2.82
N GLY A 220 -11.33 -11.99 -3.98
CA GLY A 220 -12.49 -12.39 -4.80
C GLY A 220 -12.81 -11.46 -5.96
N ALA A 221 -11.95 -10.47 -6.24
CA ALA A 221 -12.06 -9.69 -7.47
C ALA A 221 -11.70 -10.56 -8.69
N SER A 222 -12.50 -10.51 -9.77
CA SER A 222 -12.18 -11.18 -11.03
C SER A 222 -10.90 -10.60 -11.65
N ASP A 223 -10.18 -11.42 -12.42
CA ASP A 223 -8.89 -11.01 -12.99
C ASP A 223 -9.03 -9.84 -13.98
N ASP A 224 -10.15 -9.76 -14.67
CA ASP A 224 -10.51 -8.73 -15.64
C ASP A 224 -11.30 -7.56 -15.03
N GLN A 225 -11.47 -7.50 -13.69
CA GLN A 225 -12.22 -6.43 -13.05
C GLN A 225 -11.63 -5.06 -13.40
N ASP A 226 -12.48 -4.21 -13.98
CA ASP A 226 -12.21 -2.78 -14.20
C ASP A 226 -13.36 -1.97 -13.62
N ILE A 227 -13.12 -1.36 -12.46
CA ILE A 227 -14.14 -0.58 -11.75
C ILE A 227 -14.43 0.79 -12.37
N ARG A 228 -13.65 1.20 -13.38
CA ARG A 228 -13.86 2.45 -14.11
C ARG A 228 -14.99 2.32 -15.13
N VAL A 229 -15.23 1.12 -15.62
CA VAL A 229 -16.32 0.85 -16.55
C VAL A 229 -17.63 0.98 -15.78
N ALA A 230 -18.52 1.84 -16.28
CA ALA A 230 -19.88 1.91 -15.74
C ALA A 230 -20.53 0.52 -15.86
N PRO A 231 -21.26 0.05 -14.84
CA PRO A 231 -22.04 -1.17 -15.01
C PRO A 231 -22.89 -1.02 -16.25
N SER A 232 -22.87 -2.04 -17.13
CA SER A 232 -23.80 -2.05 -18.26
C SER A 232 -25.19 -1.88 -17.70
N THR A 233 -25.97 -0.99 -18.27
CA THR A 233 -27.37 -0.72 -17.89
C THR A 233 -28.28 -1.90 -18.19
N GLU A 234 -27.74 -3.11 -18.25
CA GLU A 234 -28.50 -4.34 -18.41
C GLU A 234 -28.98 -4.84 -17.04
N ALA A 235 -30.29 -4.81 -16.95
CA ALA A 235 -31.16 -5.44 -15.99
C ALA A 235 -31.78 -4.54 -14.92
N LYS A 236 -32.58 -3.60 -15.37
CA LYS A 236 -33.91 -3.41 -14.74
C LYS A 236 -34.95 -3.85 -15.77
N LYS A 237 -35.26 -5.10 -15.79
CA LYS A 237 -36.51 -5.67 -16.24
C LYS A 237 -37.09 -6.50 -15.13
#